data_4cb62758e53c8624cb3c4478860e723c
#
_entry.id   4cb62758e53c8624cb3c4478860e723c
#
_cell.length_a   1.000
_cell.length_b   1.000
_cell.length_c   1.000
_cell.angle_alpha   90.00
_cell.angle_beta   90.00
_cell.angle_gamma   90.00
#
_symmetry.space_group_name_H-M   'P 1'
#
loop_
_entity.id
_entity.type
_entity.pdbx_description
1 polymer ?
#
loop_
_entity_poly.entity_id
_entity_poly.type
_entity_poly.pdbx_seq_one_letter_code
_entity_poly.pdbx_strand_id
1 'polypeptide(L)'
;MIDKIVQSAAAALADVRDGATVMIGGFGTAGLPDELIAALLDQGARDLVVVNNNAGNGDTGLAALLGAGRVRKIICSFPRQVDSWHFDKLYREGRIELELVPQGNLAERIRAAGAGIGAFFTPTGYGTVLAEGKETREIDGKMQVLEYAIHADVALIKAERGDRWGNLTYRKTARNFGPIMATAARCTIATVHEVVELGALDPEAVVTPGVFVQRVVPIARTVTRGAGFKAA
;
A
#
# COMPACT_ATOMS: atom_id res chain seq x y z
N MET A 1 -22.59 -16.78 -9.81
CA MET A 1 -22.74 -15.31 -9.69
C MET A 1 -21.47 -14.79 -9.05
N ILE A 2 -20.83 -13.74 -9.59
CA ILE A 2 -19.61 -13.18 -8.99
C ILE A 2 -19.99 -12.41 -7.73
N ASP A 3 -19.41 -12.81 -6.60
CA ASP A 3 -19.52 -12.11 -5.33
C ASP A 3 -18.16 -12.16 -4.61
N LYS A 4 -17.58 -10.99 -4.36
CA LYS A 4 -16.28 -10.81 -3.72
C LYS A 4 -16.39 -10.26 -2.31
N ILE A 5 -17.63 -10.12 -1.79
CA ILE A 5 -17.84 -9.66 -0.42
C ILE A 5 -17.40 -10.74 0.54
N VAL A 6 -16.53 -10.39 1.47
CA VAL A 6 -16.01 -11.27 2.52
C VAL A 6 -16.50 -10.77 3.88
N GLN A 7 -16.93 -11.68 4.74
CA GLN A 7 -17.60 -11.38 6.01
C GLN A 7 -16.72 -10.64 7.02
N SER A 8 -15.40 -10.82 6.96
CA SER A 8 -14.48 -10.18 7.91
C SER A 8 -13.07 -10.00 7.34
N ALA A 9 -12.32 -9.07 7.91
CA ALA A 9 -10.91 -8.88 7.60
C ALA A 9 -10.07 -10.14 7.90
N ALA A 10 -10.38 -10.86 8.98
CA ALA A 10 -9.69 -12.11 9.33
C ALA A 10 -9.88 -13.18 8.25
N ALA A 11 -11.12 -13.38 7.77
CA ALA A 11 -11.40 -14.32 6.69
C ALA A 11 -10.73 -13.90 5.37
N ALA A 12 -10.65 -12.60 5.12
CA ALA A 12 -10.02 -12.06 3.92
C ALA A 12 -8.49 -12.22 3.90
N LEU A 13 -7.85 -12.43 5.04
CA LEU A 13 -6.40 -12.53 5.20
C LEU A 13 -5.91 -13.94 5.56
N ALA A 14 -6.81 -14.92 5.66
CA ALA A 14 -6.51 -16.24 6.19
C ALA A 14 -5.41 -17.01 5.43
N ASP A 15 -5.19 -16.71 4.17
CA ASP A 15 -4.21 -17.36 3.28
C ASP A 15 -2.92 -16.54 3.08
N VAL A 16 -2.73 -15.42 3.78
CA VAL A 16 -1.46 -14.68 3.76
C VAL A 16 -0.38 -15.50 4.46
N ARG A 17 0.73 -15.71 3.76
CA ARG A 17 1.81 -16.59 4.23
C ARG A 17 2.99 -15.79 4.78
N ASP A 18 3.83 -16.45 5.57
CA ASP A 18 5.13 -15.93 5.96
C ASP A 18 5.96 -15.61 4.70
N GLY A 19 6.74 -14.55 4.77
CA GLY A 19 7.58 -14.07 3.67
C GLY A 19 6.84 -13.32 2.55
N ALA A 20 5.51 -13.20 2.63
CA ALA A 20 4.73 -12.53 1.60
C ALA A 20 5.13 -11.06 1.41
N THR A 21 5.09 -10.60 0.16
CA THR A 21 5.17 -9.17 -0.16
C THR A 21 3.77 -8.57 -0.08
N VAL A 22 3.60 -7.59 0.81
CA VAL A 22 2.33 -6.94 1.11
C VAL A 22 2.42 -5.44 0.78
N MET A 23 1.65 -5.00 -0.21
CA MET A 23 1.43 -3.57 -0.45
C MET A 23 0.34 -3.06 0.48
N ILE A 24 0.60 -1.96 1.16
CA ILE A 24 -0.38 -1.32 2.06
C ILE A 24 -0.64 0.09 1.54
N GLY A 25 -1.87 0.35 1.10
CA GLY A 25 -2.31 1.68 0.66
C GLY A 25 -2.22 2.70 1.79
N GLY A 26 -2.26 3.97 1.43
CA GLY A 26 -2.26 5.07 2.37
C GLY A 26 -1.09 6.04 2.18
N PHE A 27 -1.33 7.27 2.62
CA PHE A 27 -0.34 8.34 2.67
C PHE A 27 -0.50 9.07 4.02
N GLY A 28 0.46 8.93 4.92
CA GLY A 28 0.24 9.24 6.32
C GLY A 28 -0.88 8.36 6.87
N THR A 29 -1.91 8.98 7.43
CA THR A 29 -3.11 8.27 7.91
C THR A 29 -4.24 8.21 6.88
N ALA A 30 -4.15 9.00 5.78
CA ALA A 30 -5.20 9.05 4.77
C ALA A 30 -5.22 7.77 3.93
N GLY A 31 -6.35 7.06 3.92
CA GLY A 31 -6.54 5.84 3.13
C GLY A 31 -5.79 4.61 3.67
N LEU A 32 -5.29 4.66 4.90
CA LEU A 32 -4.68 3.49 5.55
C LEU A 32 -5.78 2.47 5.89
N PRO A 33 -5.63 1.19 5.49
CA PRO A 33 -6.61 0.13 5.77
C PRO A 33 -6.38 -0.48 7.17
N ASP A 34 -6.60 0.31 8.23
CA ASP A 34 -6.26 -0.05 9.61
C ASP A 34 -6.89 -1.38 10.05
N GLU A 35 -8.11 -1.67 9.61
CA GLU A 35 -8.83 -2.90 9.94
C GLU A 35 -8.16 -4.14 9.32
N LEU A 36 -7.62 -4.02 8.10
CA LEU A 36 -6.86 -5.11 7.47
C LEU A 36 -5.47 -5.25 8.11
N ILE A 37 -4.83 -4.15 8.48
CA ILE A 37 -3.52 -4.21 9.14
C ILE A 37 -3.65 -4.88 10.52
N ALA A 38 -4.67 -4.52 11.30
CA ALA A 38 -4.94 -5.16 12.59
C ALA A 38 -5.19 -6.67 12.42
N ALA A 39 -6.03 -7.05 11.46
CA ALA A 39 -6.31 -8.45 11.18
C ALA A 39 -5.08 -9.22 10.68
N LEU A 40 -4.17 -8.58 9.92
CA LEU A 40 -2.89 -9.18 9.51
C LEU A 40 -1.96 -9.40 10.70
N LEU A 41 -1.95 -8.46 11.65
CA LEU A 41 -1.21 -8.59 12.91
C LEU A 41 -1.71 -9.80 13.72
N ASP A 42 -3.03 -9.93 13.87
CA ASP A 42 -3.67 -11.01 14.60
C ASP A 42 -3.50 -12.37 13.93
N GLN A 43 -3.56 -12.40 12.58
CA GLN A 43 -3.37 -13.60 11.77
C GLN A 43 -1.98 -14.23 11.98
N GLY A 44 -0.96 -13.40 12.22
CA GLY A 44 0.33 -13.86 12.71
C GLY A 44 1.42 -14.07 11.68
N ALA A 45 1.20 -13.82 10.39
CA ALA A 45 2.24 -13.92 9.34
C ALA A 45 3.49 -13.11 9.69
N ARG A 46 4.66 -13.65 9.35
CA ARG A 46 5.99 -13.11 9.71
C ARG A 46 6.86 -12.95 8.47
N ASP A 47 8.03 -12.36 8.67
CA ASP A 47 9.04 -12.13 7.64
C ASP A 47 8.50 -11.39 6.41
N LEU A 48 7.50 -10.53 6.62
CA LEU A 48 6.83 -9.81 5.56
C LEU A 48 7.77 -8.79 4.90
N VAL A 49 7.65 -8.65 3.58
CA VAL A 49 8.14 -7.50 2.84
C VAL A 49 6.99 -6.51 2.68
N VAL A 50 7.08 -5.36 3.29
CA VAL A 50 6.02 -4.34 3.22
C VAL A 50 6.40 -3.23 2.25
N VAL A 51 5.47 -2.89 1.36
CA VAL A 51 5.57 -1.74 0.45
C VAL A 51 4.52 -0.70 0.87
N ASN A 52 4.98 0.45 1.31
CA ASN A 52 4.11 1.58 1.70
C ASN A 52 4.86 2.89 1.49
N ASN A 53 4.19 4.02 1.49
CA ASN A 53 4.84 5.33 1.39
C ASN A 53 5.73 5.67 2.59
N ASN A 54 5.38 5.18 3.78
CA ASN A 54 6.12 5.42 5.04
C ASN A 54 6.26 4.12 5.85
N ALA A 55 6.83 4.20 7.06
CA ALA A 55 7.04 3.06 7.95
C ALA A 55 6.09 3.07 9.18
N GLY A 56 5.03 3.87 9.14
CA GLY A 56 4.08 4.01 10.24
C GLY A 56 4.55 4.96 11.35
N ASN A 57 3.59 5.37 12.16
CA ASN A 57 3.77 6.27 13.30
C ASN A 57 3.07 5.73 14.52
N GLY A 58 3.60 6.05 15.70
CA GLY A 58 3.03 5.64 16.99
C GLY A 58 3.08 4.13 17.16
N ASP A 59 1.98 3.56 17.70
CA ASP A 59 1.87 2.16 18.09
C ASP A 59 0.74 1.42 17.34
N THR A 60 0.13 2.05 16.33
CA THR A 60 -1.02 1.49 15.61
C THR A 60 -0.73 1.31 14.11
N GLY A 61 -1.62 0.63 13.41
CA GLY A 61 -1.51 0.41 11.98
C GLY A 61 -0.19 -0.25 11.60
N LEU A 62 0.50 0.29 10.58
CA LEU A 62 1.77 -0.26 10.11
C LEU A 62 2.86 -0.26 11.20
N ALA A 63 2.89 0.74 12.09
CA ALA A 63 3.83 0.78 13.20
C ALA A 63 3.67 -0.41 14.15
N ALA A 64 2.45 -0.89 14.38
CA ALA A 64 2.19 -2.09 15.19
C ALA A 64 2.78 -3.37 14.56
N LEU A 65 2.71 -3.52 13.24
CA LEU A 65 3.34 -4.65 12.54
C LEU A 65 4.88 -4.65 12.72
N LEU A 66 5.49 -3.46 12.65
CA LEU A 66 6.93 -3.31 12.89
C LEU A 66 7.27 -3.61 14.35
N GLY A 67 6.52 -3.03 15.29
CA GLY A 67 6.71 -3.24 16.72
C GLY A 67 6.60 -4.70 17.15
N ALA A 68 5.71 -5.46 16.50
CA ALA A 68 5.54 -6.89 16.71
C ALA A 68 6.59 -7.76 15.99
N GLY A 69 7.55 -7.15 15.26
CA GLY A 69 8.60 -7.87 14.53
C GLY A 69 8.08 -8.72 13.38
N ARG A 70 6.98 -8.32 12.73
CA ARG A 70 6.37 -9.06 11.62
C ARG A 70 7.03 -8.76 10.27
N VAL A 71 7.78 -7.65 10.18
CA VAL A 71 8.32 -7.10 8.92
C VAL A 71 9.83 -7.27 8.90
N ARG A 72 10.37 -8.02 7.93
CA ARG A 72 11.81 -8.14 7.71
C ARG A 72 12.37 -7.04 6.81
N LYS A 73 11.56 -6.55 5.86
CA LYS A 73 11.96 -5.51 4.90
C LYS A 73 10.83 -4.52 4.68
N ILE A 74 11.19 -3.24 4.61
CA ILE A 74 10.27 -2.19 4.18
C ILE A 74 10.81 -1.49 2.92
N ILE A 75 9.95 -1.32 1.93
CA ILE A 75 10.19 -0.56 0.70
C ILE A 75 9.32 0.69 0.78
N CYS A 76 9.92 1.85 0.96
CA CYS A 76 9.17 3.09 1.17
C CYS A 76 9.95 4.32 0.71
N SER A 77 9.26 5.46 0.63
CA SER A 77 9.87 6.74 0.24
C SER A 77 10.23 7.63 1.42
N PHE A 78 9.57 7.47 2.55
CA PHE A 78 9.75 8.33 3.72
C PHE A 78 9.58 7.52 5.03
N PRO A 79 10.62 6.77 5.45
CA PRO A 79 10.52 5.85 6.57
C PRO A 79 10.34 6.53 7.93
N ARG A 80 10.87 7.76 8.08
CA ARG A 80 10.85 8.51 9.33
C ARG A 80 9.83 9.63 9.32
N GLN A 81 8.96 9.60 10.29
CA GLN A 81 8.09 10.71 10.70
C GLN A 81 8.36 11.03 12.17
N VAL A 82 7.60 11.95 12.78
CA VAL A 82 7.85 12.42 14.15
C VAL A 82 7.87 11.25 15.15
N ASP A 83 6.94 10.31 15.02
CA ASP A 83 6.71 9.23 15.98
C ASP A 83 7.05 7.83 15.38
N SER A 84 8.07 7.73 14.53
CA SER A 84 8.47 6.45 13.88
C SER A 84 9.45 5.64 14.74
N TRP A 85 9.25 5.58 16.04
CA TRP A 85 10.18 4.94 16.97
C TRP A 85 10.36 3.44 16.77
N HIS A 86 9.32 2.70 16.35
CA HIS A 86 9.46 1.27 16.03
C HIS A 86 10.41 1.04 14.86
N PHE A 87 10.23 1.80 13.76
CA PHE A 87 11.13 1.74 12.63
C PHE A 87 12.56 2.13 13.04
N ASP A 88 12.73 3.26 13.72
CA ASP A 88 14.03 3.75 14.14
C ASP A 88 14.80 2.75 15.01
N LYS A 89 14.11 2.10 15.95
CA LYS A 89 14.69 1.06 16.80
C LYS A 89 15.17 -0.13 15.96
N LEU A 90 14.28 -0.71 15.15
CA LEU A 90 14.60 -1.89 14.33
C LEU A 90 15.72 -1.59 13.33
N TYR A 91 15.73 -0.41 12.74
CA TYR A 91 16.75 -0.01 11.77
C TYR A 91 18.14 0.15 12.42
N ARG A 92 18.21 0.79 13.59
CA ARG A 92 19.47 0.92 14.35
C ARG A 92 20.00 -0.42 14.87
N GLU A 93 19.11 -1.35 15.19
CA GLU A 93 19.46 -2.70 15.63
C GLU A 93 19.79 -3.65 14.46
N GLY A 94 19.71 -3.20 13.21
CA GLY A 94 19.93 -4.04 12.03
C GLY A 94 18.90 -5.15 11.84
N ARG A 95 17.70 -4.98 12.39
CA ARG A 95 16.62 -5.99 12.41
C ARG A 95 15.56 -5.76 11.35
N ILE A 96 15.66 -4.72 10.55
CA ILE A 96 14.80 -4.45 9.40
C ILE A 96 15.65 -3.99 8.23
N GLU A 97 15.40 -4.55 7.05
CA GLU A 97 15.98 -4.07 5.80
C GLU A 97 15.17 -2.87 5.30
N LEU A 98 15.85 -1.80 4.90
CA LEU A 98 15.22 -0.65 4.25
C LEU A 98 15.64 -0.58 2.78
N GLU A 99 14.65 -0.56 1.89
CA GLU A 99 14.81 -0.11 0.51
C GLU A 99 14.17 1.27 0.36
N LEU A 100 15.02 2.30 0.38
CA LEU A 100 14.57 3.68 0.20
C LEU A 100 14.41 3.99 -1.28
N VAL A 101 13.20 4.39 -1.67
CA VAL A 101 12.85 4.67 -3.08
C VAL A 101 12.25 6.07 -3.16
N PRO A 102 12.72 6.96 -4.06
CA PRO A 102 12.06 8.25 -4.28
C PRO A 102 10.56 8.05 -4.54
N GLN A 103 9.72 8.89 -3.96
CA GLN A 103 8.25 8.66 -3.97
C GLN A 103 7.68 8.50 -5.38
N GLY A 104 8.13 9.32 -6.34
CA GLY A 104 7.72 9.18 -7.73
C GLY A 104 8.15 7.84 -8.33
N ASN A 105 9.38 7.39 -8.06
CA ASN A 105 9.86 6.08 -8.50
C ASN A 105 9.08 4.95 -7.83
N LEU A 106 8.76 5.08 -6.53
CA LEU A 106 7.94 4.09 -5.82
C LEU A 106 6.57 3.93 -6.48
N ALA A 107 5.88 5.05 -6.73
CA ALA A 107 4.59 5.03 -7.41
C ALA A 107 4.68 4.42 -8.82
N GLU A 108 5.71 4.81 -9.58
CA GLU A 108 5.88 4.33 -10.96
C GLU A 108 6.30 2.86 -11.01
N ARG A 109 7.16 2.38 -10.11
CA ARG A 109 7.53 0.96 -10.00
C ARG A 109 6.31 0.07 -9.69
N ILE A 110 5.40 0.55 -8.82
CA ILE A 110 4.11 -0.14 -8.55
C ILE A 110 3.22 -0.09 -9.80
N ARG A 111 3.05 1.09 -10.41
CA ARG A 111 2.23 1.25 -11.62
C ARG A 111 2.75 0.38 -12.76
N ALA A 112 4.07 0.34 -12.96
CA ALA A 112 4.72 -0.48 -13.99
C ALA A 112 4.36 -1.97 -13.82
N ALA A 113 4.39 -2.49 -12.60
CA ALA A 113 3.99 -3.86 -12.30
C ALA A 113 2.54 -4.13 -12.74
N GLY A 114 1.61 -3.24 -12.39
CA GLY A 114 0.20 -3.36 -12.77
C GLY A 114 -0.05 -3.24 -14.28
N ALA A 115 0.85 -2.58 -15.00
CA ALA A 115 0.79 -2.43 -16.47
C ALA A 115 1.55 -3.52 -17.25
N GLY A 116 2.18 -4.48 -16.56
CA GLY A 116 3.01 -5.50 -17.20
C GLY A 116 4.37 -4.98 -17.72
N ILE A 117 4.82 -3.81 -17.23
CA ILE A 117 6.11 -3.22 -17.57
C ILE A 117 7.13 -3.71 -16.55
N GLY A 118 8.14 -4.47 -16.99
CA GLY A 118 9.13 -5.08 -16.08
C GLY A 118 10.11 -4.08 -15.47
N ALA A 119 10.48 -3.04 -16.21
CA ALA A 119 11.42 -2.00 -15.80
C ALA A 119 11.28 -0.75 -16.67
N PHE A 120 11.80 0.37 -16.18
CA PHE A 120 11.84 1.64 -16.90
C PHE A 120 13.06 2.46 -16.50
N PHE A 121 13.48 3.38 -17.36
CA PHE A 121 14.52 4.36 -17.04
C PHE A 121 13.90 5.66 -16.51
N THR A 122 14.57 6.29 -15.53
CA THR A 122 14.17 7.57 -14.94
C THR A 122 15.38 8.39 -14.57
N PRO A 123 15.37 9.73 -14.72
CA PRO A 123 16.46 10.57 -14.25
C PRO A 123 16.50 10.71 -12.73
N THR A 124 15.39 10.37 -12.03
CA THR A 124 15.29 10.53 -10.57
C THR A 124 16.20 9.55 -9.84
N GLY A 125 17.10 10.08 -9.03
CA GLY A 125 18.07 9.31 -8.25
C GLY A 125 19.43 9.18 -8.92
N TYR A 126 19.61 9.54 -10.19
CA TYR A 126 20.93 9.55 -10.82
C TYR A 126 21.91 10.46 -10.07
N GLY A 127 23.16 10.01 -9.90
CA GLY A 127 24.20 10.74 -9.17
C GLY A 127 24.05 10.74 -7.64
N THR A 128 23.15 9.92 -7.10
CA THR A 128 22.98 9.70 -5.66
C THR A 128 23.28 8.25 -5.30
N VAL A 129 23.41 7.97 -4.00
CA VAL A 129 23.55 6.60 -3.46
C VAL A 129 22.42 5.65 -3.92
N LEU A 130 21.27 6.17 -4.30
CA LEU A 130 20.14 5.38 -4.78
C LEU A 130 20.35 4.78 -6.19
N ALA A 131 21.34 5.29 -6.93
CA ALA A 131 21.72 4.77 -8.24
C ALA A 131 22.86 3.74 -8.17
N GLU A 132 23.49 3.56 -7.01
CA GLU A 132 24.60 2.63 -6.87
C GLU A 132 24.20 1.19 -7.20
N GLY A 133 24.98 0.53 -8.05
CA GLY A 133 24.74 -0.84 -8.51
C GLY A 133 23.61 -1.01 -9.52
N LYS A 134 22.94 0.08 -9.94
CA LYS A 134 21.90 0.05 -10.97
C LYS A 134 22.46 0.38 -12.35
N GLU A 135 21.88 -0.19 -13.39
CA GLU A 135 22.18 0.19 -14.77
C GLU A 135 21.83 1.67 -14.99
N THR A 136 22.71 2.38 -15.68
CA THR A 136 22.48 3.77 -16.09
C THR A 136 22.59 3.90 -17.60
N ARG A 137 21.81 4.80 -18.19
CA ARG A 137 21.80 5.05 -19.63
C ARG A 137 21.53 6.51 -19.91
N GLU A 138 22.21 7.06 -20.91
CA GLU A 138 21.84 8.37 -21.45
C GLU A 138 20.67 8.22 -22.41
N ILE A 139 19.60 8.97 -22.19
CA ILE A 139 18.41 9.05 -23.02
C ILE A 139 18.06 10.51 -23.20
N ASP A 140 17.99 10.96 -24.47
CA ASP A 140 17.70 12.37 -24.81
C ASP A 140 18.60 13.38 -24.08
N GLY A 141 19.92 13.09 -24.01
CA GLY A 141 20.91 13.95 -23.35
C GLY A 141 20.82 14.00 -21.82
N LYS A 142 20.06 13.09 -21.19
CA LYS A 142 19.93 13.00 -19.73
C LYS A 142 20.30 11.59 -19.25
N MET A 143 21.16 11.57 -18.24
CA MET A 143 21.48 10.31 -17.58
C MET A 143 20.25 9.80 -16.79
N GLN A 144 19.95 8.53 -16.94
CA GLN A 144 18.82 7.86 -16.31
C GLN A 144 19.27 6.59 -15.60
N VAL A 145 18.50 6.15 -14.62
CA VAL A 145 18.71 4.95 -13.81
C VAL A 145 17.61 3.95 -14.13
N LEU A 146 17.96 2.68 -14.28
CA LEU A 146 16.99 1.60 -14.44
C LEU A 146 16.31 1.29 -13.11
N GLU A 147 14.97 1.32 -13.11
CA GLU A 147 14.12 0.92 -11.99
C GLU A 147 13.24 -0.26 -12.38
N TYR A 148 13.24 -1.31 -11.55
CA TYR A 148 12.41 -2.49 -11.76
C TYR A 148 11.03 -2.33 -11.14
N ALA A 149 10.03 -2.91 -11.77
CA ALA A 149 8.66 -2.99 -11.26
C ALA A 149 8.62 -3.69 -9.90
N ILE A 150 7.69 -3.26 -9.03
CA ILE A 150 7.43 -3.89 -7.73
C ILE A 150 6.10 -4.63 -7.80
N HIS A 151 6.16 -5.96 -7.70
CA HIS A 151 5.00 -6.83 -7.57
C HIS A 151 4.75 -7.20 -6.11
N ALA A 152 3.50 -7.56 -5.78
CA ALA A 152 3.17 -8.08 -4.46
C ALA A 152 2.29 -9.34 -4.53
N ASP A 153 2.31 -10.12 -3.45
CA ASP A 153 1.39 -11.23 -3.26
C ASP A 153 0.01 -10.69 -2.88
N VAL A 154 -0.01 -9.68 -2.00
CA VAL A 154 -1.24 -9.09 -1.48
C VAL A 154 -1.17 -7.56 -1.49
N ALA A 155 -2.26 -6.91 -1.88
CA ALA A 155 -2.47 -5.48 -1.65
C ALA A 155 -3.62 -5.26 -0.67
N LEU A 156 -3.38 -4.49 0.38
CA LEU A 156 -4.36 -4.04 1.35
C LEU A 156 -4.69 -2.59 1.06
N ILE A 157 -5.93 -2.30 0.68
CA ILE A 157 -6.35 -0.95 0.31
C ILE A 157 -7.66 -0.55 1.00
N LYS A 158 -7.91 0.74 1.08
CA LYS A 158 -9.14 1.30 1.64
C LYS A 158 -9.84 2.16 0.60
N ALA A 159 -11.11 1.85 0.35
CA ALA A 159 -11.97 2.58 -0.56
C ALA A 159 -13.17 3.19 0.18
N GLU A 160 -13.93 4.04 -0.48
CA GLU A 160 -15.13 4.65 0.09
C GLU A 160 -16.36 3.77 -0.13
N ARG A 161 -16.60 3.39 -1.40
CA ARG A 161 -17.73 2.55 -1.81
C ARG A 161 -17.22 1.43 -2.72
N GLY A 162 -17.88 0.29 -2.65
CA GLY A 162 -17.62 -0.83 -3.54
C GLY A 162 -18.87 -1.63 -3.83
N ASP A 163 -18.89 -2.33 -4.94
CA ASP A 163 -19.94 -3.30 -5.26
C ASP A 163 -19.42 -4.74 -5.09
N ARG A 164 -20.33 -5.72 -5.22
CA ARG A 164 -19.98 -7.15 -5.08
C ARG A 164 -19.03 -7.68 -6.17
N TRP A 165 -18.80 -6.94 -7.26
CA TRP A 165 -17.80 -7.26 -8.27
C TRP A 165 -16.43 -6.68 -7.96
N GLY A 166 -16.34 -5.83 -6.93
CA GLY A 166 -15.09 -5.19 -6.51
C GLY A 166 -14.77 -3.91 -7.26
N ASN A 167 -15.73 -3.27 -7.93
CA ASN A 167 -15.54 -1.92 -8.44
C ASN A 167 -15.49 -0.94 -7.27
N LEU A 168 -14.49 -0.05 -7.26
CA LEU A 168 -14.24 0.81 -6.11
C LEU A 168 -14.23 2.29 -6.48
N THR A 169 -14.79 3.11 -5.58
CA THR A 169 -14.64 4.56 -5.57
C THR A 169 -13.90 5.01 -4.31
N TYR A 170 -13.27 6.16 -4.36
CA TYR A 170 -12.46 6.69 -3.25
C TYR A 170 -12.94 8.08 -2.86
N ARG A 171 -12.54 8.51 -1.65
CA ARG A 171 -12.88 9.82 -1.15
C ARG A 171 -11.63 10.67 -0.94
N LYS A 172 -11.54 11.80 -1.68
CA LYS A 172 -10.45 12.79 -1.54
C LYS A 172 -9.06 12.12 -1.59
N THR A 173 -8.16 12.54 -0.70
CA THR A 173 -6.77 12.06 -0.63
C THR A 173 -6.62 10.60 -0.19
N ALA A 174 -7.67 9.95 0.33
CA ALA A 174 -7.64 8.52 0.64
C ALA A 174 -7.45 7.62 -0.61
N ARG A 175 -7.63 8.18 -1.81
CA ARG A 175 -7.36 7.50 -3.07
C ARG A 175 -5.87 7.13 -3.23
N ASN A 176 -4.95 8.06 -2.99
CA ASN A 176 -3.48 7.99 -3.11
C ASN A 176 -2.92 6.73 -3.80
N PHE A 177 -2.16 5.86 -3.09
CA PHE A 177 -1.54 4.66 -3.65
C PHE A 177 -2.50 3.49 -3.88
N GLY A 178 -3.72 3.50 -3.30
CA GLY A 178 -4.67 2.39 -3.38
C GLY A 178 -4.89 1.86 -4.80
N PRO A 179 -5.26 2.70 -5.79
CA PRO A 179 -5.53 2.24 -7.15
C PRO A 179 -4.36 1.54 -7.84
N ILE A 180 -3.15 2.09 -7.75
CA ILE A 180 -1.98 1.49 -8.40
C ILE A 180 -1.53 0.21 -7.70
N MET A 181 -1.62 0.13 -6.37
CA MET A 181 -1.31 -1.08 -5.61
C MET A 181 -2.28 -2.22 -5.95
N ALA A 182 -3.56 -1.89 -6.15
CA ALA A 182 -4.56 -2.87 -6.55
C ALA A 182 -4.20 -3.58 -7.86
N THR A 183 -3.56 -2.90 -8.81
CA THR A 183 -3.18 -3.49 -10.10
C THR A 183 -1.90 -4.32 -10.03
N ALA A 184 -1.07 -4.13 -9.01
CA ALA A 184 0.28 -4.68 -8.90
C ALA A 184 0.38 -5.96 -8.04
N ALA A 185 -0.71 -6.36 -7.38
CA ALA A 185 -0.76 -7.52 -6.51
C ALA A 185 -1.52 -8.69 -7.13
N ARG A 186 -1.17 -9.91 -6.72
CA ARG A 186 -1.90 -11.13 -7.10
C ARG A 186 -3.28 -11.21 -6.45
N CYS A 187 -3.39 -10.71 -5.22
CA CYS A 187 -4.64 -10.65 -4.47
C CYS A 187 -4.81 -9.27 -3.85
N THR A 188 -5.82 -8.52 -4.30
CA THR A 188 -6.19 -7.24 -3.70
C THR A 188 -7.38 -7.40 -2.78
N ILE A 189 -7.21 -6.95 -1.54
CA ILE A 189 -8.23 -6.94 -0.49
C ILE A 189 -8.55 -5.48 -0.19
N ALA A 190 -9.79 -5.10 -0.39
CA ALA A 190 -10.25 -3.73 -0.18
C ALA A 190 -11.23 -3.65 0.99
N THR A 191 -10.99 -2.76 1.94
CA THR A 191 -12.07 -2.33 2.85
C THR A 191 -12.91 -1.25 2.20
N VAL A 192 -14.22 -1.27 2.45
CA VAL A 192 -15.17 -0.25 2.00
C VAL A 192 -16.09 0.16 3.12
N HIS A 193 -16.44 1.46 3.18
CA HIS A 193 -17.41 1.97 4.15
C HIS A 193 -18.86 1.68 3.74
N GLU A 194 -19.09 1.45 2.46
CA GLU A 194 -20.42 1.19 1.91
C GLU A 194 -20.33 0.17 0.78
N VAL A 195 -21.07 -0.93 0.92
CA VAL A 195 -21.33 -1.84 -0.19
C VAL A 195 -22.61 -1.40 -0.87
N VAL A 196 -22.55 -1.21 -2.17
CA VAL A 196 -23.70 -0.79 -2.96
C VAL A 196 -24.15 -1.89 -3.93
N GLU A 197 -25.38 -1.79 -4.38
CA GLU A 197 -25.91 -2.66 -5.42
C GLU A 197 -25.13 -2.53 -6.72
N LEU A 198 -25.04 -3.63 -7.46
CA LEU A 198 -24.39 -3.63 -8.76
C LEU A 198 -25.09 -2.66 -9.71
N GLY A 199 -24.31 -1.78 -10.33
CA GLY A 199 -24.83 -0.74 -11.20
C GLY A 199 -25.18 0.58 -10.48
N ALA A 200 -25.08 0.64 -9.14
CA ALA A 200 -25.31 1.87 -8.38
C ALA A 200 -24.10 2.82 -8.31
N LEU A 201 -22.90 2.34 -8.66
CA LEU A 201 -21.75 3.23 -8.86
C LEU A 201 -21.85 3.88 -10.24
N ASP A 202 -21.58 5.19 -10.28
CA ASP A 202 -21.36 5.87 -11.54
C ASP A 202 -20.11 5.26 -12.22
N PRO A 203 -20.22 4.73 -13.45
CA PRO A 203 -19.08 4.14 -14.15
C PRO A 203 -17.91 5.11 -14.31
N GLU A 204 -18.16 6.40 -14.50
CA GLU A 204 -17.12 7.44 -14.63
C GLU A 204 -16.41 7.71 -13.29
N ALA A 205 -17.04 7.38 -12.16
CA ALA A 205 -16.45 7.53 -10.83
C ALA A 205 -15.68 6.29 -10.36
N VAL A 206 -15.76 5.18 -11.08
CA VAL A 206 -14.99 3.95 -10.73
C VAL A 206 -13.50 4.18 -11.03
N VAL A 207 -12.69 4.19 -9.97
CA VAL A 207 -11.24 4.40 -10.08
C VAL A 207 -10.48 3.08 -10.12
N THR A 208 -10.93 2.07 -9.36
CA THR A 208 -10.36 0.73 -9.41
C THR A 208 -11.42 -0.22 -9.95
N PRO A 209 -11.27 -0.70 -11.19
CA PRO A 209 -12.16 -1.73 -11.74
C PRO A 209 -12.07 -3.03 -10.96
N GLY A 210 -13.21 -3.72 -10.84
CA GLY A 210 -13.33 -4.96 -10.07
C GLY A 210 -12.38 -6.07 -10.52
N VAL A 211 -11.90 -6.07 -11.76
CA VAL A 211 -10.95 -7.07 -12.26
C VAL A 211 -9.67 -7.14 -11.42
N PHE A 212 -9.29 -6.05 -10.77
CA PHE A 212 -8.10 -5.96 -9.92
C PHE A 212 -8.37 -6.29 -8.44
N VAL A 213 -9.62 -6.50 -8.03
CA VAL A 213 -10.00 -6.72 -6.63
C VAL A 213 -10.53 -8.14 -6.46
N GLN A 214 -9.97 -8.89 -5.53
CA GLN A 214 -10.37 -10.26 -5.24
C GLN A 214 -11.31 -10.34 -4.03
N ARG A 215 -11.17 -9.45 -3.06
CA ARG A 215 -11.95 -9.46 -1.81
C ARG A 215 -12.36 -8.06 -1.41
N VAL A 216 -13.62 -7.90 -1.02
CA VAL A 216 -14.20 -6.65 -0.52
C VAL A 216 -14.72 -6.89 0.89
N VAL A 217 -14.23 -6.14 1.86
CA VAL A 217 -14.59 -6.26 3.28
C VAL A 217 -15.34 -5.00 3.71
N PRO A 218 -16.63 -5.11 4.04
CA PRO A 218 -17.37 -3.99 4.61
C PRO A 218 -16.84 -3.63 6.00
N ILE A 219 -16.66 -2.34 6.27
CA ILE A 219 -16.24 -1.82 7.58
C ILE A 219 -17.18 -0.70 8.03
N ALA A 220 -17.35 -0.59 9.37
CA ALA A 220 -18.08 0.53 9.92
C ALA A 220 -17.33 1.86 9.65
N ARG A 221 -18.08 2.94 9.40
CA ARG A 221 -17.50 4.28 9.27
C ARG A 221 -17.10 4.78 10.66
N THR A 222 -15.81 4.76 10.96
CA THR A 222 -15.30 5.39 12.19
C THR A 222 -15.32 6.91 11.98
N VAL A 223 -16.17 7.61 12.74
CA VAL A 223 -16.15 9.08 12.78
C VAL A 223 -14.98 9.49 13.68
N THR A 224 -13.79 9.63 13.13
CA THR A 224 -12.73 10.39 13.79
C THR A 224 -13.18 11.84 13.84
N ARG A 225 -13.60 12.33 15.02
CA ARG A 225 -13.74 13.77 15.24
C ARG A 225 -12.36 14.36 15.01
N GLY A 226 -12.20 15.06 13.88
CA GLY A 226 -10.97 15.76 13.58
C GLY A 226 -10.59 16.62 14.78
N ALA A 227 -9.33 16.52 15.23
CA ALA A 227 -8.77 17.51 16.12
C ALA A 227 -8.98 18.86 15.43
N GLY A 228 -9.89 19.67 15.97
CA GLY A 228 -10.24 20.96 15.40
C GLY A 228 -8.96 21.77 15.28
N PHE A 229 -8.63 22.21 14.09
CA PHE A 229 -7.72 23.33 13.93
C PHE A 229 -8.30 24.50 14.71
N LYS A 230 -7.72 24.79 15.87
CA LYS A 230 -7.96 26.09 16.50
C LYS A 230 -7.26 27.11 15.61
N ALA A 231 -8.07 27.90 14.89
CA ALA A 231 -7.58 29.10 14.25
C ALA A 231 -6.99 29.99 15.35
N ALA A 232 -5.74 30.38 15.17
CA ALA A 232 -5.07 31.39 15.99
C ALA A 232 -5.60 32.78 15.63
#